data_4de29ad998495a3eccbf3fe7322c8915
#
_entry.id   4de29ad998495a3eccbf3fe7322c8915
#
_cell.length_a   1.000
_cell.length_b   1.000
_cell.length_c   1.000
_cell.angle_alpha   90.00
_cell.angle_beta   90.00
_cell.angle_gamma   90.00
#
_symmetry.space_group_name_H-M   'P 1'
#
loop_
_entity.id
_entity.type
_entity.pdbx_description
1 polymer ?
#
loop_
_entity_poly.entity_id
_entity_poly.type
_entity_poly.pdbx_seq_one_letter_code
_entity_poly.pdbx_strand_id
1 'polypeptide(L)'
;MTFFFRLSPILAVLTLLGCSQEIPSKLLCRQSAVLESQMVEQSSSTFTHHAAVCLIKTQNKVLLIRHRLSGKLDFPGGTVNDGESLSCAAHRETWEETGFNVLVRKQLGRTSNGLALFACDLDAGIDLLPERFSPPSWAALEVVAIEKVDPFSLSHKSLRYADDLISLRDGFIAFDTN
;
A
#
# COMPACT_ATOMS: atom_id res chain seq x y z
N MET A 1 -59.97 -28.16 -38.57
CA MET A 1 -59.57 -26.76 -38.18
C MET A 1 -58.62 -26.88 -37.01
N THR A 2 -57.31 -26.94 -37.30
CA THR A 2 -56.24 -27.25 -36.34
C THR A 2 -55.45 -25.98 -36.11
N PHE A 3 -55.58 -25.38 -34.88
CA PHE A 3 -54.82 -24.20 -34.49
C PHE A 3 -53.48 -24.60 -33.94
N PHE A 4 -52.38 -24.23 -34.64
CA PHE A 4 -51.01 -24.34 -34.16
C PHE A 4 -50.66 -23.08 -33.35
N PHE A 5 -50.50 -23.25 -32.02
CA PHE A 5 -49.91 -22.24 -31.14
C PHE A 5 -48.38 -22.28 -31.28
N ARG A 6 -47.81 -21.25 -31.87
CA ARG A 6 -46.35 -21.04 -31.87
C ARG A 6 -45.93 -20.43 -30.55
N LEU A 7 -45.24 -21.21 -29.70
CA LEU A 7 -44.50 -20.70 -28.58
C LEU A 7 -43.20 -20.03 -29.07
N SER A 8 -43.06 -18.73 -28.91
CA SER A 8 -41.79 -18.01 -29.06
C SER A 8 -40.96 -18.18 -27.79
N PRO A 9 -39.70 -18.58 -27.82
CA PRO A 9 -38.84 -18.56 -26.65
C PRO A 9 -38.37 -17.11 -26.38
N ILE A 10 -38.76 -16.55 -25.26
CA ILE A 10 -38.22 -15.29 -24.73
C ILE A 10 -36.83 -15.60 -24.20
N LEU A 11 -35.80 -15.18 -24.95
CA LEU A 11 -34.40 -15.25 -24.54
C LEU A 11 -34.16 -14.15 -23.47
N ALA A 12 -34.16 -14.53 -22.20
CA ALA A 12 -33.81 -13.63 -21.11
C ALA A 12 -32.30 -13.39 -21.15
N VAL A 13 -31.88 -12.22 -21.64
CA VAL A 13 -30.49 -11.75 -21.56
C VAL A 13 -30.24 -11.31 -20.13
N LEU A 14 -29.57 -12.15 -19.36
CA LEU A 14 -29.06 -11.80 -18.02
C LEU A 14 -27.87 -10.86 -18.21
N THR A 15 -28.08 -9.55 -18.11
CA THR A 15 -26.98 -8.58 -18.03
C THR A 15 -26.35 -8.69 -16.64
N LEU A 16 -25.18 -9.32 -16.56
CA LEU A 16 -24.32 -9.27 -15.39
C LEU A 16 -23.81 -7.84 -15.24
N LEU A 17 -24.46 -7.04 -14.41
CA LEU A 17 -23.89 -5.79 -13.91
C LEU A 17 -22.74 -6.15 -12.97
N GLY A 18 -21.54 -6.30 -13.53
CA GLY A 18 -20.32 -6.35 -12.76
C GLY A 18 -20.11 -4.99 -12.09
N CYS A 19 -20.29 -4.90 -10.78
CA CYS A 19 -19.78 -3.79 -10.00
C CYS A 19 -18.25 -3.85 -10.05
N SER A 20 -17.63 -3.17 -11.01
CA SER A 20 -16.22 -2.83 -10.91
C SER A 20 -16.11 -1.79 -9.80
N GLN A 21 -15.49 -2.17 -8.68
CA GLN A 21 -15.12 -1.20 -7.65
C GLN A 21 -13.97 -0.37 -8.21
N GLU A 22 -14.29 0.82 -8.68
CA GLU A 22 -13.28 1.76 -9.16
C GLU A 22 -12.42 2.21 -7.97
N ILE A 23 -11.10 2.17 -8.15
CA ILE A 23 -10.15 2.83 -7.25
C ILE A 23 -10.47 4.33 -7.30
N PRO A 24 -10.62 5.01 -6.15
CA PRO A 24 -10.86 6.44 -6.14
C PRO A 24 -9.78 7.18 -6.89
N SER A 25 -10.14 8.33 -7.48
CA SER A 25 -9.24 9.15 -8.29
C SER A 25 -7.87 9.32 -7.63
N LYS A 26 -6.81 9.17 -8.43
CA LYS A 26 -5.41 9.30 -8.01
C LYS A 26 -5.20 10.59 -7.22
N LEU A 27 -4.74 10.47 -5.97
CA LEU A 27 -4.37 11.62 -5.16
C LEU A 27 -3.10 12.29 -5.68
N LEU A 28 -2.99 13.59 -5.46
CA LEU A 28 -1.73 14.30 -5.68
C LEU A 28 -0.68 13.77 -4.72
N CYS A 29 0.52 13.51 -5.23
CA CYS A 29 1.64 13.04 -4.43
C CYS A 29 1.95 14.03 -3.30
N ARG A 30 2.01 13.54 -2.07
CA ARG A 30 2.37 14.32 -0.88
C ARG A 30 3.76 13.90 -0.41
N GLN A 31 4.73 14.77 -0.63
CA GLN A 31 6.11 14.57 -0.17
C GLN A 31 6.64 15.81 0.53
N SER A 32 7.63 15.64 1.42
CA SER A 32 8.26 16.77 2.10
C SER A 32 9.15 17.56 1.15
N ALA A 33 9.32 18.87 1.39
CA ALA A 33 10.19 19.73 0.59
C ALA A 33 11.66 19.26 0.58
N VAL A 34 12.11 18.57 1.63
CA VAL A 34 13.45 17.98 1.70
C VAL A 34 13.64 16.87 0.67
N LEU A 35 12.64 16.02 0.49
CA LEU A 35 12.66 14.98 -0.54
C LEU A 35 12.64 15.57 -1.96
N GLU A 36 11.85 16.62 -2.15
CA GLU A 36 11.74 17.31 -3.43
C GLU A 36 13.09 17.91 -3.87
N SER A 37 13.85 18.51 -2.94
CA SER A 37 15.19 19.03 -3.22
C SER A 37 16.24 17.95 -3.53
N GLN A 38 16.19 16.80 -2.86
CA GLN A 38 17.10 15.68 -3.07
C GLN A 38 16.91 15.00 -4.42
N MET A 39 15.68 14.99 -4.95
CA MET A 39 15.39 14.39 -6.25
C MET A 39 15.95 15.17 -7.43
N VAL A 40 16.11 16.51 -7.30
CA VAL A 40 16.73 17.35 -8.32
C VAL A 40 18.22 17.01 -8.47
N GLU A 41 18.91 16.59 -7.41
CA GLU A 41 20.33 16.22 -7.44
C GLU A 41 20.58 14.77 -7.90
N GLN A 42 19.62 13.86 -7.75
CA GLN A 42 19.81 12.44 -8.03
C GLN A 42 19.36 11.97 -9.42
N SER A 43 18.98 12.86 -10.31
CA SER A 43 18.51 12.52 -11.67
C SER A 43 19.60 11.91 -12.60
N SER A 44 20.81 11.64 -12.07
CA SER A 44 21.93 11.05 -12.84
C SER A 44 22.34 9.62 -12.41
N SER A 45 21.68 9.01 -11.44
CA SER A 45 22.03 7.64 -11.03
C SER A 45 21.03 6.62 -11.58
N THR A 46 21.49 5.75 -12.46
CA THR A 46 20.80 4.55 -12.98
C THR A 46 20.55 3.52 -11.87
N PHE A 47 19.71 3.84 -10.89
CA PHE A 47 19.25 2.84 -9.94
C PHE A 47 17.93 2.25 -10.45
N THR A 48 18.02 0.99 -10.86
CA THR A 48 16.87 0.14 -11.26
C THR A 48 15.99 -0.22 -10.05
N HIS A 49 15.52 0.76 -9.28
CA HIS A 49 14.56 0.50 -8.22
C HIS A 49 13.17 0.75 -8.77
N HIS A 50 12.44 -0.35 -8.94
CA HIS A 50 11.13 -0.33 -9.54
C HIS A 50 9.98 -0.34 -8.53
N ALA A 51 10.29 -0.19 -7.21
CA ALA A 51 9.28 -0.22 -6.17
C ALA A 51 9.70 0.56 -4.92
N ALA A 52 8.69 1.03 -4.17
CA ALA A 52 8.86 1.79 -2.94
C ALA A 52 7.74 1.49 -1.95
N VAL A 53 8.06 1.58 -0.65
CA VAL A 53 7.15 1.25 0.44
C VAL A 53 7.18 2.32 1.53
N CYS A 54 6.10 2.42 2.29
CA CYS A 54 5.96 3.28 3.46
C CYS A 54 6.15 2.52 4.77
N LEU A 55 6.95 3.06 5.68
CA LEU A 55 6.89 2.77 7.09
C LEU A 55 6.03 3.85 7.75
N ILE A 56 4.88 3.49 8.29
CA ILE A 56 3.96 4.38 8.99
C ILE A 56 4.05 4.06 10.48
N LYS A 57 4.54 5.02 11.26
CA LYS A 57 4.69 4.86 12.72
C LYS A 57 3.48 5.46 13.44
N THR A 58 2.98 4.77 14.44
CA THR A 58 1.92 5.21 15.34
C THR A 58 2.31 4.85 16.77
N GLN A 59 2.69 5.85 17.57
CA GLN A 59 3.23 5.64 18.93
C GLN A 59 4.42 4.65 18.89
N ASN A 60 4.28 3.48 19.53
CA ASN A 60 5.28 2.42 19.59
C ASN A 60 5.00 1.26 18.61
N LYS A 61 4.15 1.47 17.61
CA LYS A 61 3.75 0.46 16.62
C LYS A 61 3.99 0.95 15.20
N VAL A 62 4.00 0.01 14.28
CA VAL A 62 3.98 0.26 12.85
C VAL A 62 2.68 -0.25 12.25
N LEU A 63 2.23 0.41 11.18
CA LEU A 63 1.09 -0.03 10.41
C LEU A 63 1.60 -0.88 9.25
N LEU A 64 1.12 -2.12 9.19
CA LEU A 64 1.41 -3.07 8.12
C LEU A 64 0.10 -3.55 7.49
N ILE A 65 0.17 -3.97 6.24
CA ILE A 65 -0.93 -4.66 5.56
C ILE A 65 -0.77 -6.17 5.70
N ARG A 66 -1.89 -6.89 5.71
CA ARG A 66 -1.89 -8.35 5.59
C ARG A 66 -2.23 -8.72 4.16
N HIS A 67 -1.23 -9.21 3.45
CA HIS A 67 -1.33 -9.59 2.06
C HIS A 67 -2.24 -10.80 1.85
N ARG A 68 -3.20 -10.72 0.93
CA ARG A 68 -4.25 -11.73 0.76
C ARG A 68 -3.71 -13.12 0.42
N LEU A 69 -2.81 -13.21 -0.55
CA LEU A 69 -2.35 -14.51 -1.04
C LEU A 69 -1.43 -15.23 -0.06
N SER A 70 -0.54 -14.50 0.63
CA SER A 70 0.41 -15.11 1.57
C SER A 70 -0.12 -15.22 3.00
N GLY A 71 -1.12 -14.42 3.37
CA GLY A 71 -1.60 -14.25 4.75
C GLY A 71 -0.57 -13.61 5.67
N LYS A 72 0.54 -13.07 5.13
CA LYS A 72 1.67 -12.49 5.85
C LYS A 72 1.56 -10.96 5.88
N LEU A 73 2.27 -10.37 6.85
CA LEU A 73 2.40 -8.92 6.95
C LEU A 73 3.41 -8.40 5.94
N ASP A 74 3.14 -7.20 5.41
CA ASP A 74 4.01 -6.50 4.48
C ASP A 74 3.92 -4.99 4.72
N PHE A 75 4.90 -4.23 4.25
CA PHE A 75 4.78 -2.78 4.17
C PHE A 75 3.73 -2.41 3.12
N PRO A 76 2.94 -1.35 3.33
CA PRO A 76 2.16 -0.78 2.24
C PRO A 76 3.10 -0.14 1.21
N GLY A 77 2.87 -0.46 -0.07
CA GLY A 77 3.70 0.03 -1.16
C GLY A 77 3.76 -0.94 -2.34
N GLY A 78 4.43 -0.52 -3.41
CA GLY A 78 4.47 -1.31 -4.64
C GLY A 78 5.34 -0.72 -5.73
N THR A 79 5.00 -1.07 -6.96
CA THR A 79 5.81 -0.78 -8.16
C THR A 79 5.67 0.67 -8.62
N VAL A 80 6.78 1.24 -9.06
CA VAL A 80 6.83 2.58 -9.68
C VAL A 80 6.24 2.53 -11.09
N ASN A 81 5.37 3.47 -11.42
CA ASN A 81 4.88 3.67 -12.77
C ASN A 81 5.88 4.48 -13.61
N ASP A 82 5.77 4.40 -14.94
CA ASP A 82 6.61 5.19 -15.85
C ASP A 82 6.54 6.69 -15.53
N GLY A 83 7.71 7.29 -15.31
CA GLY A 83 7.84 8.71 -14.97
C GLY A 83 7.43 9.09 -13.55
N GLU A 84 7.12 8.11 -12.68
CA GLU A 84 6.80 8.33 -11.29
C GLU A 84 8.06 8.29 -10.41
N SER A 85 8.14 9.15 -9.40
CA SER A 85 9.22 9.06 -8.41
C SER A 85 8.95 7.95 -7.40
N LEU A 86 10.04 7.44 -6.76
CA LEU A 86 9.93 6.43 -5.70
C LEU A 86 9.02 6.89 -4.53
N SER A 87 9.14 8.15 -4.11
CA SER A 87 8.30 8.71 -3.04
C SER A 87 6.83 8.80 -3.44
N CYS A 88 6.54 9.17 -4.70
CA CYS A 88 5.17 9.23 -5.19
C CYS A 88 4.57 7.83 -5.38
N ALA A 89 5.37 6.85 -5.78
CA ALA A 89 4.94 5.46 -5.81
C ALA A 89 4.59 4.95 -4.40
N ALA A 90 5.46 5.19 -3.40
CA ALA A 90 5.16 4.85 -2.01
C ALA A 90 3.85 5.49 -1.51
N HIS A 91 3.63 6.77 -1.85
CA HIS A 91 2.38 7.48 -1.51
C HIS A 91 1.16 6.86 -2.19
N ARG A 92 1.21 6.67 -3.52
CA ARG A 92 0.11 6.14 -4.33
C ARG A 92 -0.29 4.73 -3.88
N GLU A 93 0.68 3.83 -3.79
CA GLU A 93 0.45 2.44 -3.40
C GLU A 93 -0.11 2.36 -1.97
N THR A 94 0.43 3.17 -1.03
CA THR A 94 -0.11 3.24 0.33
C THR A 94 -1.59 3.65 0.32
N TRP A 95 -1.96 4.63 -0.51
CA TRP A 95 -3.35 5.02 -0.68
C TRP A 95 -4.20 3.89 -1.27
N GLU A 96 -3.72 3.24 -2.33
CA GLU A 96 -4.43 2.16 -3.01
C GLU A 96 -4.70 0.99 -2.07
N GLU A 97 -3.75 0.63 -1.21
CA GLU A 97 -3.86 -0.51 -0.29
C GLU A 97 -4.55 -0.21 1.04
N THR A 98 -4.43 1.03 1.54
CA THR A 98 -4.89 1.38 2.89
C THR A 98 -5.95 2.46 2.96
N GLY A 99 -6.10 3.27 1.90
CA GLY A 99 -6.92 4.48 1.90
C GLY A 99 -6.31 5.66 2.66
N PHE A 100 -5.05 5.57 3.09
CA PHE A 100 -4.38 6.64 3.82
C PHE A 100 -3.60 7.58 2.91
N ASN A 101 -3.92 8.88 2.99
CA ASN A 101 -3.22 9.95 2.29
C ASN A 101 -2.00 10.41 3.10
N VAL A 102 -0.92 9.64 3.07
CA VAL A 102 0.29 9.88 3.86
C VAL A 102 1.12 11.06 3.32
N LEU A 103 1.93 11.68 4.19
CA LEU A 103 3.02 12.56 3.78
C LEU A 103 4.33 11.76 3.76
N VAL A 104 4.94 11.57 2.60
CA VAL A 104 6.24 10.90 2.47
C VAL A 104 7.35 11.88 2.85
N ARG A 105 8.16 11.54 3.88
CA ARG A 105 9.18 12.45 4.43
C ARG A 105 10.57 12.18 3.88
N LYS A 106 11.23 11.16 4.39
CA LYS A 106 12.63 10.83 4.08
C LYS A 106 12.77 9.36 3.78
N GLN A 107 13.78 9.00 3.04
CA GLN A 107 14.15 7.61 2.88
C GLN A 107 14.87 7.11 4.14
N LEU A 108 14.38 6.01 4.72
CA LEU A 108 14.95 5.35 5.90
C LEU A 108 16.00 4.31 5.54
N GLY A 109 15.90 3.74 4.35
CA GLY A 109 16.76 2.65 3.90
C GLY A 109 16.14 1.87 2.75
N ARG A 110 16.33 0.57 2.78
CA ARG A 110 15.79 -0.38 1.79
C ARG A 110 15.28 -1.64 2.48
N THR A 111 14.30 -2.27 1.88
CA THR A 111 13.84 -3.62 2.26
C THR A 111 14.86 -4.68 1.83
N SER A 112 14.70 -5.91 2.29
CA SER A 112 15.59 -7.02 1.97
C SER A 112 15.67 -7.34 0.47
N ASN A 113 14.59 -7.08 -0.26
CA ASN A 113 14.50 -7.23 -1.72
C ASN A 113 14.78 -5.93 -2.48
N GLY A 114 15.32 -4.90 -1.80
CA GLY A 114 15.85 -3.69 -2.41
C GLY A 114 14.88 -2.54 -2.64
N LEU A 115 13.61 -2.63 -2.20
CA LEU A 115 12.65 -1.55 -2.33
C LEU A 115 13.06 -0.35 -1.48
N ALA A 116 12.81 0.86 -1.96
CA ALA A 116 13.04 2.07 -1.18
C ALA A 116 12.04 2.16 -0.01
N LEU A 117 12.53 2.23 1.22
CA LEU A 117 11.72 2.35 2.44
C LEU A 117 11.69 3.81 2.88
N PHE A 118 10.48 4.40 2.92
CA PHE A 118 10.28 5.79 3.33
C PHE A 118 9.56 5.90 4.67
N ALA A 119 9.89 6.94 5.44
CA ALA A 119 9.08 7.39 6.56
C ALA A 119 7.83 8.09 6.02
N CYS A 120 6.66 7.66 6.46
CA CYS A 120 5.39 8.20 5.99
C CYS A 120 4.51 8.59 7.19
N ASP A 121 4.10 9.87 7.25
CA ASP A 121 3.23 10.39 8.30
C ASP A 121 1.76 10.33 7.90
N LEU A 122 0.92 10.09 8.89
CA LEU A 122 -0.52 10.31 8.81
C LEU A 122 -0.89 11.60 9.54
N ASP A 123 -1.86 12.35 9.00
CA ASP A 123 -2.23 13.66 9.54
C ASP A 123 -2.79 13.54 10.97
N ALA A 124 -3.71 12.63 11.23
CA ALA A 124 -4.26 12.36 12.56
C ALA A 124 -5.20 11.15 12.57
N GLY A 125 -5.56 10.68 13.75
CA GLY A 125 -6.67 9.72 13.93
C GLY A 125 -6.31 8.25 13.86
N ILE A 126 -5.11 7.88 13.41
CA ILE A 126 -4.68 6.48 13.34
C ILE A 126 -4.70 5.79 14.72
N ASP A 127 -4.41 6.54 15.78
CA ASP A 127 -4.39 6.01 17.14
C ASP A 127 -5.79 5.62 17.64
N LEU A 128 -6.84 6.22 17.06
CA LEU A 128 -8.24 5.93 17.38
C LEU A 128 -8.77 4.67 16.69
N LEU A 129 -8.08 4.19 15.66
CA LEU A 129 -8.46 2.96 14.98
C LEU A 129 -8.10 1.74 15.82
N PRO A 130 -8.84 0.63 15.68
CA PRO A 130 -8.50 -0.63 16.35
C PRO A 130 -7.12 -1.16 15.90
N GLU A 131 -6.58 -2.13 16.64
CA GLU A 131 -5.29 -2.77 16.31
C GLU A 131 -5.31 -3.47 14.95
N ARG A 132 -6.50 -3.92 14.54
CA ARG A 132 -6.74 -4.58 13.25
C ARG A 132 -8.07 -4.10 12.69
N PHE A 133 -8.07 -3.68 11.44
CA PHE A 133 -9.26 -3.21 10.74
C PHE A 133 -9.23 -3.58 9.25
N SER A 134 -10.38 -3.43 8.59
CA SER A 134 -10.53 -3.76 7.19
C SER A 134 -9.89 -2.70 6.29
N PRO A 135 -9.26 -3.09 5.17
CA PRO A 135 -8.87 -2.15 4.13
C PRO A 135 -10.11 -1.56 3.45
N PRO A 136 -9.93 -0.52 2.63
CA PRO A 136 -10.97 -0.06 1.73
C PRO A 136 -11.46 -1.18 0.81
N SER A 137 -12.72 -1.08 0.37
CA SER A 137 -13.32 -2.13 -0.46
C SER A 137 -12.57 -2.37 -1.78
N TRP A 138 -11.99 -1.34 -2.37
CA TRP A 138 -11.19 -1.46 -3.60
C TRP A 138 -9.87 -2.22 -3.40
N ALA A 139 -9.27 -2.17 -2.20
CA ALA A 139 -8.03 -2.89 -1.86
C ALA A 139 -8.27 -4.35 -1.48
N ALA A 140 -9.53 -4.78 -1.34
CA ALA A 140 -9.88 -6.09 -0.81
C ALA A 140 -9.38 -7.28 -1.65
N LEU A 141 -8.97 -7.08 -2.90
CA LEU A 141 -8.37 -8.15 -3.72
C LEU A 141 -6.92 -8.45 -3.33
N GLU A 142 -6.21 -7.50 -2.75
CA GLU A 142 -4.78 -7.61 -2.40
C GLU A 142 -4.57 -7.66 -0.89
N VAL A 143 -5.34 -6.89 -0.13
CA VAL A 143 -5.20 -6.72 1.32
C VAL A 143 -6.41 -7.30 2.05
N VAL A 144 -6.18 -8.08 3.10
CA VAL A 144 -7.27 -8.63 3.95
C VAL A 144 -7.44 -7.88 5.26
N ALA A 145 -6.41 -7.20 5.73
CA ALA A 145 -6.45 -6.39 6.95
C ALA A 145 -5.31 -5.37 6.97
N ILE A 146 -5.52 -4.30 7.71
CA ILE A 146 -4.48 -3.35 8.12
C ILE A 146 -4.27 -3.56 9.62
N GLU A 147 -3.02 -3.66 10.05
CA GLU A 147 -2.67 -4.02 11.43
C GLU A 147 -1.63 -3.07 12.03
N LYS A 148 -1.89 -2.61 13.25
CA LYS A 148 -0.91 -1.89 14.07
C LYS A 148 -0.15 -2.90 14.92
N VAL A 149 1.14 -3.06 14.69
CA VAL A 149 1.95 -4.09 15.32
C VAL A 149 3.21 -3.50 15.96
N ASP A 150 3.62 -4.05 17.10
CA ASP A 150 4.92 -3.79 17.67
C ASP A 150 5.99 -4.51 16.85
N PRO A 151 6.93 -3.78 16.19
CA PRO A 151 7.93 -4.39 15.32
C PRO A 151 8.88 -5.35 16.06
N PHE A 152 9.02 -5.19 17.38
CA PHE A 152 9.88 -6.03 18.20
C PHE A 152 9.19 -7.32 18.68
N SER A 153 7.87 -7.38 18.63
CA SER A 153 7.09 -8.59 18.91
C SER A 153 7.00 -9.54 17.71
N LEU A 154 7.34 -9.06 16.50
CA LEU A 154 7.28 -9.87 15.28
C LEU A 154 8.48 -10.81 15.15
N SER A 155 8.27 -11.90 14.41
CA SER A 155 9.32 -12.82 13.97
C SER A 155 9.46 -12.78 12.44
N HIS A 156 10.56 -13.33 11.92
CA HIS A 156 10.77 -13.51 10.48
C HIS A 156 9.60 -14.23 9.78
N LYS A 157 8.91 -15.13 10.49
CA LYS A 157 7.76 -15.88 9.95
C LYS A 157 6.51 -15.03 9.79
N SER A 158 6.43 -13.88 10.44
CA SER A 158 5.28 -12.97 10.39
C SER A 158 5.23 -12.17 9.09
N LEU A 159 6.39 -11.90 8.49
CA LEU A 159 6.53 -11.06 7.30
C LEU A 159 6.49 -11.86 6.00
N ARG A 160 6.01 -11.23 4.93
CA ARG A 160 6.01 -11.79 3.58
C ARG A 160 7.42 -12.05 3.08
N TYR A 161 8.32 -11.11 3.31
CA TYR A 161 9.75 -11.23 3.11
C TYR A 161 10.41 -11.31 4.49
N ALA A 162 10.91 -12.48 4.84
CA ALA A 162 11.37 -12.79 6.20
C ALA A 162 12.47 -11.82 6.69
N ASP A 163 13.38 -11.43 5.81
CA ASP A 163 14.52 -10.59 6.14
C ASP A 163 14.16 -9.09 6.27
N ASP A 164 12.94 -8.70 5.89
CA ASP A 164 12.43 -7.34 6.10
C ASP A 164 12.22 -7.01 7.58
N LEU A 165 12.29 -8.00 8.48
CA LEU A 165 12.26 -7.75 9.91
C LEU A 165 13.38 -6.82 10.38
N ILE A 166 14.56 -6.90 9.75
CA ILE A 166 15.69 -6.02 10.05
C ILE A 166 15.35 -4.60 9.58
N SER A 167 14.99 -4.44 8.31
CA SER A 167 14.63 -3.13 7.73
C SER A 167 13.46 -2.47 8.47
N LEU A 168 12.49 -3.27 8.94
CA LEU A 168 11.36 -2.80 9.73
C LEU A 168 11.81 -2.18 11.06
N ARG A 169 12.67 -2.87 11.79
CA ARG A 169 13.16 -2.44 13.11
C ARG A 169 14.11 -1.25 12.99
N ASP A 170 15.04 -1.31 12.05
CA ASP A 170 15.98 -0.22 11.79
C ASP A 170 15.24 1.05 11.34
N GLY A 171 14.28 0.91 10.43
CA GLY A 171 13.42 2.00 9.98
C GLY A 171 12.57 2.57 11.12
N PHE A 172 12.02 1.73 12.00
CA PHE A 172 11.27 2.19 13.17
C PHE A 172 12.13 3.01 14.13
N ILE A 173 13.37 2.61 14.38
CA ILE A 173 14.32 3.33 15.23
C ILE A 173 14.73 4.66 14.56
N ALA A 174 15.02 4.63 13.26
CA ALA A 174 15.46 5.80 12.49
C ALA A 174 14.32 6.77 12.15
N PHE A 175 13.07 6.44 12.42
CA PHE A 175 11.89 7.20 11.98
C PHE A 175 11.89 8.64 12.49
N ASP A 176 12.21 8.85 13.77
CA ASP A 176 12.16 10.15 14.45
C ASP A 176 13.51 10.89 14.43
N THR A 177 14.60 10.27 13.98
CA THR A 177 15.91 10.94 13.84
C THR A 177 15.86 11.94 12.69
N ASN A 178 16.29 13.17 12.91
CA ASN A 178 16.39 14.23 11.89
C ASN A 178 17.52 13.94 10.90
#